data_1a587ce7c820764daaf64b37c6ea0fb1
#
_entry.id   1a587ce7c820764daaf64b37c6ea0fb1
#
_cell.length_a   1.000
_cell.length_b   1.000
_cell.length_c   1.000
_cell.angle_alpha   90.00
_cell.angle_beta   90.00
_cell.angle_gamma   90.00
#
_symmetry.space_group_name_H-M   'P 1'
#
loop_
_entity.id
_entity.type
_entity.pdbx_description
1 polymer ?
#
loop_
_entity_poly.entity_id
_entity_poly.type
_entity_poly.pdbx_seq_one_letter_code
_entity_poly.pdbx_strand_id
1 'polypeptide(L)'
;TGRIPTSCLKKYSINRVSNFMGSLHGIPVIIPPKSSLESISALIDRIDGLLLPGGKDIDPYFYDEEPSLKLGAIDSTLDAFEIEFLRQAYERDLPTLGICRGLQLANVFLGGSLYQDLSDYDKLAVKHNQYQTAPWQALTHSIEVKEDNLIQDFFGTSARVNSFHHQALKDISSELIPVAYSSDGIVEAAVGKNFNFLGVQWHPETLYQDHENSLKLFIHLVGEAKKFAKQR
;
A
#
# COMPACT_ATOMS: atom_id res chain seq x y z
N THR A 1 24.85 -6.32 -18.48
CA THR A 1 24.09 -5.57 -17.47
C THR A 1 22.60 -5.74 -17.77
N GLY A 2 22.04 -6.87 -17.33
CA GLY A 2 20.63 -7.19 -17.57
C GLY A 2 19.74 -6.38 -16.62
N ARG A 3 18.89 -5.51 -17.19
CA ARG A 3 17.76 -4.92 -16.46
C ARG A 3 16.76 -6.03 -16.16
N ILE A 4 16.45 -6.23 -14.87
CA ILE A 4 15.34 -7.12 -14.49
C ILE A 4 14.04 -6.38 -14.90
N PRO A 5 13.19 -6.97 -15.76
CA PRO A 5 11.95 -6.31 -16.15
C PRO A 5 11.06 -6.07 -14.95
N THR A 6 10.36 -4.93 -14.90
CA THR A 6 9.42 -4.55 -13.82
C THR A 6 8.33 -5.62 -13.59
N SER A 7 7.96 -6.37 -14.62
CA SER A 7 7.05 -7.53 -14.53
C SER A 7 7.62 -8.69 -13.69
N CYS A 8 8.94 -8.84 -13.67
CA CYS A 8 9.64 -9.87 -12.89
C CYS A 8 9.68 -9.51 -11.39
N LEU A 9 9.81 -8.22 -11.09
CA LEU A 9 9.81 -7.71 -9.71
C LEU A 9 8.42 -7.85 -9.05
N LYS A 10 7.33 -7.53 -9.76
CA LYS A 10 5.96 -7.78 -9.28
C LYS A 10 5.73 -9.26 -8.95
N LYS A 11 6.16 -10.16 -9.81
CA LYS A 11 6.02 -11.61 -9.61
C LYS A 11 6.83 -12.10 -8.40
N TYR A 12 8.00 -11.52 -8.17
CA TYR A 12 8.85 -11.87 -7.03
C TYR A 12 8.28 -11.39 -5.69
N SER A 13 7.75 -10.18 -5.63
CA SER A 13 7.08 -9.60 -4.46
C SER A 13 5.82 -10.38 -4.10
N ILE A 14 4.95 -10.67 -5.06
CA ILE A 14 3.72 -11.46 -4.87
C ILE A 14 4.06 -12.87 -4.35
N ASN A 15 5.05 -13.55 -4.91
CA ASN A 15 5.42 -14.89 -4.47
C ASN A 15 5.97 -14.91 -3.03
N ARG A 16 6.74 -13.88 -2.62
CA ARG A 16 7.24 -13.76 -1.24
C ARG A 16 6.10 -13.57 -0.25
N VAL A 17 5.20 -12.63 -0.53
CA VAL A 17 4.03 -12.37 0.31
C VAL A 17 3.15 -13.62 0.39
N SER A 18 2.87 -14.29 -0.73
CA SER A 18 2.03 -15.50 -0.76
C SER A 18 2.63 -16.64 0.07
N ASN A 19 3.93 -16.91 -0.07
CA ASN A 19 4.60 -17.95 0.72
C ASN A 19 4.56 -17.63 2.21
N PHE A 20 4.75 -16.36 2.56
CA PHE A 20 4.72 -15.92 3.93
C PHE A 20 3.31 -15.97 4.53
N MET A 21 2.28 -15.50 3.83
CA MET A 21 0.89 -15.59 4.28
C MET A 21 0.48 -17.04 4.57
N GLY A 22 0.98 -17.99 3.76
CA GLY A 22 0.80 -19.43 4.00
C GLY A 22 1.39 -19.90 5.34
N SER A 23 2.55 -19.38 5.74
CA SER A 23 3.17 -19.72 7.04
C SER A 23 2.39 -19.18 8.24
N LEU A 24 1.57 -18.17 8.07
CA LEU A 24 0.63 -17.62 9.08
C LEU A 24 -0.74 -18.33 9.09
N HIS A 25 -0.87 -19.46 8.36
CA HIS A 25 -2.13 -20.16 8.15
C HIS A 25 -3.21 -19.33 7.41
N GLY A 26 -2.78 -18.39 6.57
CA GLY A 26 -3.60 -17.74 5.56
C GLY A 26 -3.54 -18.51 4.25
N ILE A 27 -4.60 -18.49 3.45
CA ILE A 27 -4.63 -19.03 2.09
C ILE A 27 -4.55 -17.87 1.12
N PRO A 28 -3.38 -17.56 0.54
CA PRO A 28 -3.26 -16.45 -0.39
C PRO A 28 -3.93 -16.79 -1.73
N VAL A 29 -4.81 -15.91 -2.19
CA VAL A 29 -5.46 -16.01 -3.50
C VAL A 29 -5.01 -14.82 -4.35
N ILE A 30 -4.42 -15.10 -5.51
CA ILE A 30 -4.04 -14.06 -6.47
C ILE A 30 -5.23 -13.82 -7.40
N ILE A 31 -5.75 -12.60 -7.40
CA ILE A 31 -6.88 -12.21 -8.23
C ILE A 31 -6.37 -11.53 -9.50
N PRO A 32 -6.69 -12.05 -10.70
CA PRO A 32 -6.28 -11.44 -11.96
C PRO A 32 -7.04 -10.14 -12.23
N PRO A 33 -6.40 -9.07 -12.74
CA PRO A 33 -6.99 -7.74 -12.89
C PRO A 33 -7.95 -7.59 -14.09
N LYS A 34 -8.56 -8.65 -14.57
CA LYS A 34 -9.53 -8.64 -15.70
C LYS A 34 -10.83 -9.36 -15.37
N SER A 35 -11.14 -9.46 -14.09
CA SER A 35 -12.40 -10.05 -13.65
C SER A 35 -13.56 -9.07 -13.90
N SER A 36 -14.75 -9.57 -14.22
CA SER A 36 -15.95 -8.73 -14.34
C SER A 36 -16.39 -8.20 -12.97
N LEU A 37 -17.19 -7.13 -12.93
CA LEU A 37 -17.77 -6.59 -11.68
C LEU A 37 -18.52 -7.66 -10.88
N GLU A 38 -19.25 -8.55 -11.57
CA GLU A 38 -19.95 -9.69 -10.94
C GLU A 38 -18.94 -10.68 -10.31
N SER A 39 -17.81 -10.91 -10.99
CA SER A 39 -16.73 -11.73 -10.46
C SER A 39 -16.07 -11.10 -9.23
N ILE A 40 -15.92 -9.77 -9.18
CA ILE A 40 -15.39 -9.06 -8.02
C ILE A 40 -16.31 -9.31 -6.81
N SER A 41 -17.62 -9.11 -6.96
CA SER A 41 -18.58 -9.33 -5.89
C SER A 41 -18.55 -10.80 -5.37
N ALA A 42 -18.48 -11.77 -6.29
CA ALA A 42 -18.39 -13.17 -5.91
C ALA A 42 -17.05 -13.54 -5.23
N LEU A 43 -15.97 -12.83 -5.56
CA LEU A 43 -14.66 -13.05 -4.96
C LEU A 43 -14.54 -12.40 -3.58
N ILE A 44 -15.01 -11.16 -3.44
CA ILE A 44 -14.93 -10.42 -2.18
C ILE A 44 -15.71 -11.14 -1.06
N ASP A 45 -16.81 -11.81 -1.43
CA ASP A 45 -17.60 -12.62 -0.51
C ASP A 45 -16.91 -13.95 -0.11
N ARG A 46 -15.75 -14.27 -0.63
CA ARG A 46 -14.99 -15.52 -0.36
C ARG A 46 -13.62 -15.29 0.24
N ILE A 47 -13.23 -14.04 0.40
CA ILE A 47 -11.98 -13.67 1.05
C ILE A 47 -12.25 -13.03 2.40
N ASP A 48 -11.31 -13.14 3.30
CA ASP A 48 -11.42 -12.64 4.68
C ASP A 48 -10.48 -11.45 4.92
N GLY A 49 -9.66 -11.09 3.95
CA GLY A 49 -8.76 -9.94 3.98
C GLY A 49 -8.24 -9.60 2.59
N LEU A 50 -7.90 -8.34 2.38
CA LEU A 50 -7.41 -7.80 1.12
C LEU A 50 -6.00 -7.24 1.29
N LEU A 51 -5.10 -7.54 0.34
CA LEU A 51 -3.80 -6.91 0.22
C LEU A 51 -3.70 -6.22 -1.14
N LEU A 52 -3.52 -4.90 -1.12
CA LEU A 52 -3.25 -4.08 -2.30
C LEU A 52 -1.75 -3.81 -2.39
N PRO A 53 -1.05 -4.36 -3.40
CA PRO A 53 0.40 -4.24 -3.53
C PRO A 53 0.82 -2.90 -4.14
N GLY A 54 2.13 -2.66 -4.13
CA GLY A 54 2.77 -1.61 -4.92
C GLY A 54 2.59 -1.80 -6.43
N GLY A 55 2.78 -0.74 -7.20
CA GLY A 55 2.52 -0.81 -8.63
C GLY A 55 3.02 0.38 -9.44
N LYS A 56 2.43 0.55 -10.61
CA LYS A 56 2.57 1.72 -11.47
C LYS A 56 1.87 2.92 -10.84
N ASP A 57 2.04 4.11 -11.42
CA ASP A 57 1.32 5.29 -11.02
C ASP A 57 -0.19 5.10 -11.19
N ILE A 58 -0.97 5.80 -10.39
CA ILE A 58 -2.41 5.84 -10.52
C ILE A 58 -2.77 6.88 -11.57
N ASP A 59 -3.70 6.54 -12.45
CA ASP A 59 -4.19 7.47 -13.48
C ASP A 59 -4.82 8.71 -12.81
N PRO A 60 -4.32 9.93 -13.10
CA PRO A 60 -4.84 11.18 -12.55
C PRO A 60 -6.33 11.40 -12.79
N TYR A 61 -6.92 10.76 -13.81
CA TYR A 61 -8.35 10.76 -14.03
C TYR A 61 -9.17 10.38 -12.80
N PHE A 62 -8.65 9.48 -11.93
CA PHE A 62 -9.36 9.02 -10.74
C PHE A 62 -9.33 10.00 -9.56
N TYR A 63 -8.56 11.10 -9.66
CA TYR A 63 -8.52 12.18 -8.67
C TYR A 63 -8.65 13.57 -9.33
N ASP A 64 -9.36 13.63 -10.48
CA ASP A 64 -9.76 14.84 -11.17
C ASP A 64 -8.60 15.79 -11.55
N GLU A 65 -7.43 15.24 -11.87
CA GLU A 65 -6.26 15.98 -12.34
C GLU A 65 -5.87 15.58 -13.77
N GLU A 66 -5.24 16.51 -14.50
CA GLU A 66 -4.58 16.23 -15.78
C GLU A 66 -3.21 15.58 -15.56
N PRO A 67 -2.75 14.70 -16.47
CA PRO A 67 -1.45 14.04 -16.35
C PRO A 67 -0.30 15.04 -16.45
N SER A 68 0.58 15.08 -15.43
CA SER A 68 1.78 15.91 -15.46
C SER A 68 2.83 15.32 -16.39
N LEU A 69 3.81 16.16 -16.80
CA LEU A 69 4.94 15.71 -17.62
C LEU A 69 5.84 14.69 -16.92
N LYS A 70 5.73 14.56 -15.60
CA LYS A 70 6.56 13.69 -14.77
C LYS A 70 5.84 12.39 -14.36
N LEU A 71 4.55 12.28 -14.74
CA LEU A 71 3.77 11.06 -14.49
C LEU A 71 4.46 9.85 -15.13
N GLY A 72 4.56 8.77 -14.38
CA GLY A 72 5.11 7.52 -14.86
C GLY A 72 4.09 6.67 -15.65
N ALA A 73 4.34 5.39 -15.75
CA ALA A 73 3.43 4.50 -16.47
C ALA A 73 2.18 4.21 -15.64
N ILE A 74 1.02 4.38 -16.22
CA ILE A 74 -0.30 4.09 -15.65
C ILE A 74 -0.90 2.78 -16.19
N ASP A 75 -1.99 2.34 -15.56
CA ASP A 75 -2.83 1.23 -16.01
C ASP A 75 -4.27 1.45 -15.53
N SER A 76 -5.00 2.33 -16.22
CA SER A 76 -6.36 2.77 -15.85
C SER A 76 -7.36 1.61 -15.70
N THR A 77 -7.13 0.49 -16.43
CA THR A 77 -7.95 -0.72 -16.28
C THR A 77 -7.70 -1.40 -14.94
N LEU A 78 -6.44 -1.47 -14.51
CA LEU A 78 -6.08 -1.99 -13.20
C LEU A 78 -6.56 -1.06 -12.09
N ASP A 79 -6.43 0.25 -12.27
CA ASP A 79 -6.88 1.24 -11.30
C ASP A 79 -8.39 1.14 -11.06
N ALA A 80 -9.20 1.11 -12.12
CA ALA A 80 -10.66 0.93 -12.03
C ALA A 80 -11.03 -0.39 -11.33
N PHE A 81 -10.32 -1.47 -11.66
CA PHE A 81 -10.55 -2.78 -11.06
C PHE A 81 -10.23 -2.79 -9.55
N GLU A 82 -9.08 -2.23 -9.15
CA GLU A 82 -8.68 -2.22 -7.74
C GLU A 82 -9.50 -1.21 -6.92
N ILE A 83 -9.94 -0.09 -7.50
CA ILE A 83 -10.87 0.85 -6.88
C ILE A 83 -12.21 0.16 -6.58
N GLU A 84 -12.76 -0.61 -7.54
CA GLU A 84 -14.00 -1.35 -7.31
C GLU A 84 -13.84 -2.43 -6.24
N PHE A 85 -12.69 -3.11 -6.23
CA PHE A 85 -12.37 -4.08 -5.17
C PHE A 85 -12.32 -3.41 -3.80
N LEU A 86 -11.64 -2.26 -3.72
CA LEU A 86 -11.50 -1.49 -2.49
C LEU A 86 -12.85 -0.90 -2.02
N ARG A 87 -13.72 -0.45 -2.96
CA ARG A 87 -15.07 0.00 -2.64
C ARG A 87 -15.88 -1.12 -1.96
N GLN A 88 -15.85 -2.32 -2.52
CA GLN A 88 -16.56 -3.45 -1.95
C GLN A 88 -15.95 -3.95 -0.63
N ALA A 89 -14.63 -3.84 -0.48
CA ALA A 89 -13.94 -4.11 0.78
C ALA A 89 -14.34 -3.12 1.88
N TYR A 90 -14.37 -1.82 1.53
CA TYR A 90 -14.82 -0.74 2.42
C TYR A 90 -16.25 -0.95 2.92
N GLU A 91 -17.19 -1.26 2.03
CA GLU A 91 -18.60 -1.51 2.36
C GLU A 91 -18.82 -2.70 3.32
N ARG A 92 -17.88 -3.64 3.34
CA ARG A 92 -17.93 -4.85 4.18
C ARG A 92 -17.05 -4.77 5.42
N ASP A 93 -16.36 -3.65 5.62
CA ASP A 93 -15.30 -3.50 6.63
C ASP A 93 -14.25 -4.63 6.56
N LEU A 94 -13.93 -5.06 5.33
CA LEU A 94 -12.97 -6.14 5.09
C LEU A 94 -11.56 -5.68 5.45
N PRO A 95 -10.83 -6.39 6.33
CA PRO A 95 -9.47 -6.03 6.68
C PRO A 95 -8.59 -5.85 5.46
N THR A 96 -8.02 -4.66 5.29
CA THR A 96 -7.26 -4.28 4.10
C THR A 96 -5.89 -3.71 4.46
N LEU A 97 -4.84 -4.23 3.82
CA LEU A 97 -3.48 -3.69 3.88
C LEU A 97 -3.10 -3.11 2.51
N GLY A 98 -2.82 -1.80 2.47
CA GLY A 98 -2.29 -1.10 1.30
C GLY A 98 -0.78 -0.90 1.39
N ILE A 99 -0.02 -1.34 0.37
CA ILE A 99 1.43 -1.17 0.29
C ILE A 99 1.76 -0.21 -0.85
N CYS A 100 2.48 0.87 -0.57
CA CYS A 100 2.95 1.88 -1.51
C CYS A 100 1.79 2.40 -2.37
N ARG A 101 1.64 1.96 -3.61
CA ARG A 101 0.51 2.30 -4.46
C ARG A 101 -0.84 1.92 -3.82
N GLY A 102 -0.92 0.85 -3.02
CA GLY A 102 -2.16 0.45 -2.33
C GLY A 102 -2.65 1.48 -1.32
N LEU A 103 -1.75 2.16 -0.60
CA LEU A 103 -2.09 3.31 0.25
C LEU A 103 -2.57 4.51 -0.59
N GLN A 104 -1.87 4.81 -1.68
CA GLN A 104 -2.22 5.90 -2.59
C GLN A 104 -3.60 5.68 -3.22
N LEU A 105 -3.88 4.46 -3.67
CA LEU A 105 -5.17 4.09 -4.24
C LEU A 105 -6.32 4.23 -3.23
N ALA A 106 -6.10 3.86 -1.97
CA ALA A 106 -7.09 4.05 -0.93
C ALA A 106 -7.39 5.55 -0.71
N ASN A 107 -6.37 6.39 -0.69
CA ASN A 107 -6.55 7.84 -0.59
C ASN A 107 -7.38 8.39 -1.76
N VAL A 108 -7.06 8.01 -2.99
CA VAL A 108 -7.79 8.41 -4.20
C VAL A 108 -9.23 7.92 -4.17
N PHE A 109 -9.47 6.65 -3.87
CA PHE A 109 -10.81 6.08 -3.74
C PHE A 109 -11.68 6.84 -2.73
N LEU A 110 -11.09 7.31 -1.64
CA LEU A 110 -11.76 8.05 -0.57
C LEU A 110 -11.83 9.57 -0.84
N GLY A 111 -11.49 10.04 -2.06
CA GLY A 111 -11.61 11.43 -2.50
C GLY A 111 -10.40 12.31 -2.19
N GLY A 112 -9.25 11.73 -1.87
CA GLY A 112 -7.97 12.44 -1.79
C GLY A 112 -7.26 12.54 -3.13
N SER A 113 -6.11 13.22 -3.17
CA SER A 113 -5.27 13.40 -4.36
C SER A 113 -3.82 13.00 -4.11
N LEU A 114 -2.99 13.02 -5.16
CA LEU A 114 -1.58 12.62 -5.11
C LEU A 114 -0.68 13.72 -5.66
N TYR A 115 0.53 13.83 -5.09
CA TYR A 115 1.66 14.39 -5.84
C TYR A 115 2.01 13.40 -6.95
N GLN A 116 1.82 13.80 -8.21
CA GLN A 116 2.15 12.95 -9.36
C GLN A 116 3.66 12.72 -9.49
N ASP A 117 4.46 13.64 -8.95
CA ASP A 117 5.89 13.47 -8.72
C ASP A 117 6.31 14.31 -7.53
N LEU A 118 7.10 13.73 -6.62
CA LEU A 118 7.56 14.41 -5.40
C LEU A 118 8.48 15.60 -5.67
N SER A 119 9.06 15.72 -6.87
CA SER A 119 9.82 16.93 -7.24
C SER A 119 8.94 18.18 -7.33
N ASP A 120 7.62 18.05 -7.29
CA ASP A 120 6.66 19.16 -7.20
C ASP A 120 6.30 19.51 -5.74
N TYR A 121 6.86 18.80 -4.77
CA TYR A 121 6.69 19.07 -3.35
C TYR A 121 7.77 20.01 -2.84
N ASP A 122 7.39 21.20 -2.40
CA ASP A 122 8.31 22.30 -2.05
C ASP A 122 9.29 21.99 -0.90
N LYS A 123 8.90 21.07 -0.01
CA LYS A 123 9.67 20.71 1.20
C LYS A 123 10.47 19.44 1.03
N LEU A 124 10.55 18.89 -0.17
CA LEU A 124 11.27 17.64 -0.43
C LEU A 124 12.74 17.76 0.00
N ALA A 125 13.12 16.97 0.98
CA ALA A 125 14.47 16.91 1.54
C ALA A 125 15.03 15.49 1.65
N VAL A 126 14.16 14.46 1.44
CA VAL A 126 14.51 13.05 1.50
C VAL A 126 14.39 12.44 0.11
N LYS A 127 15.32 11.55 -0.22
CA LYS A 127 15.25 10.79 -1.47
C LYS A 127 14.31 9.59 -1.28
N HIS A 128 13.05 9.73 -1.69
CA HIS A 128 12.04 8.67 -1.61
C HIS A 128 12.17 7.64 -2.73
N ASN A 129 12.55 8.06 -3.94
CA ASN A 129 12.76 7.13 -5.03
C ASN A 129 14.18 6.57 -5.03
N GLN A 130 14.36 5.40 -4.40
CA GLN A 130 15.61 4.68 -4.34
C GLN A 130 15.77 3.63 -5.46
N TYR A 131 14.84 3.58 -6.40
CA TYR A 131 14.92 2.64 -7.53
C TYR A 131 16.25 2.77 -8.25
N GLN A 132 16.96 1.66 -8.46
CA GLN A 132 18.29 1.54 -9.04
C GLN A 132 19.45 2.15 -8.21
N THR A 133 19.19 2.74 -7.04
CA THR A 133 20.24 3.36 -6.21
C THR A 133 20.44 2.67 -4.87
N ALA A 134 19.48 1.85 -4.43
CA ALA A 134 19.61 1.03 -3.23
C ALA A 134 18.98 -0.36 -3.46
N PRO A 135 19.48 -1.39 -2.78
CA PRO A 135 18.80 -2.68 -2.76
C PRO A 135 17.46 -2.58 -2.02
N TRP A 136 16.49 -3.39 -2.44
CA TRP A 136 15.11 -3.35 -1.90
C TRP A 136 15.02 -3.61 -0.39
N GLN A 137 16.03 -4.30 0.18
CA GLN A 137 16.14 -4.59 1.61
C GLN A 137 16.82 -3.47 2.42
N ALA A 138 17.33 -2.42 1.76
CA ALA A 138 18.00 -1.34 2.45
C ALA A 138 17.01 -0.40 3.15
N LEU A 139 17.22 -0.14 4.42
CA LEU A 139 16.51 0.90 5.16
C LEU A 139 17.10 2.27 4.81
N THR A 140 16.40 3.08 4.03
CA THR A 140 16.97 4.27 3.38
C THR A 140 16.65 5.58 4.07
N HIS A 141 15.50 5.71 4.74
CA HIS A 141 15.17 6.91 5.52
C HIS A 141 14.43 6.58 6.81
N SER A 142 14.29 7.57 7.66
CA SER A 142 13.57 7.46 8.93
C SER A 142 12.13 7.92 8.77
N ILE A 143 11.25 7.32 9.56
CA ILE A 143 9.89 7.77 9.79
C ILE A 143 9.70 8.15 11.25
N GLU A 144 8.87 9.16 11.49
CA GLU A 144 8.36 9.55 12.80
C GLU A 144 6.90 9.07 12.89
N VAL A 145 6.59 8.35 13.96
CA VAL A 145 5.27 7.74 14.17
C VAL A 145 4.54 8.52 15.26
N LYS A 146 3.28 8.88 14.99
CA LYS A 146 2.40 9.50 15.99
C LYS A 146 2.12 8.55 17.15
N GLU A 147 1.73 9.10 18.28
CA GLU A 147 1.33 8.32 19.47
C GLU A 147 -0.06 7.67 19.28
N ASP A 148 -0.31 6.64 20.09
CA ASP A 148 -1.61 5.98 20.25
C ASP A 148 -2.19 5.36 18.94
N ASN A 149 -1.35 4.65 18.19
CA ASN A 149 -1.80 3.93 17.00
C ASN A 149 -1.03 2.63 16.75
N LEU A 150 -1.58 1.79 15.88
CA LEU A 150 -1.07 0.46 15.55
C LEU A 150 0.36 0.46 14.97
N ILE A 151 0.73 1.49 14.21
CA ILE A 151 2.09 1.60 13.65
C ILE A 151 3.10 1.84 14.77
N GLN A 152 2.72 2.60 15.80
CA GLN A 152 3.57 2.79 16.99
C GLN A 152 3.79 1.46 17.75
N ASP A 153 2.77 0.62 17.87
CA ASP A 153 2.90 -0.69 18.51
C ASP A 153 3.88 -1.60 17.77
N PHE A 154 3.99 -1.44 16.45
CA PHE A 154 4.87 -2.25 15.62
C PHE A 154 6.28 -1.67 15.47
N PHE A 155 6.40 -0.35 15.32
CA PHE A 155 7.64 0.33 14.93
C PHE A 155 8.23 1.24 16.01
N GLY A 156 7.50 1.50 17.10
CA GLY A 156 7.87 2.52 18.10
C GLY A 156 7.60 3.93 17.59
N THR A 157 8.14 4.93 18.28
CA THR A 157 7.97 6.35 17.92
C THR A 157 8.78 6.79 16.70
N SER A 158 9.77 6.01 16.30
CA SER A 158 10.55 6.22 15.09
C SER A 158 11.15 4.90 14.59
N ALA A 159 11.29 4.78 13.28
CA ALA A 159 11.92 3.62 12.65
C ALA A 159 12.61 4.01 11.35
N ARG A 160 13.42 3.11 10.78
CA ARG A 160 13.92 3.24 9.42
C ARG A 160 13.17 2.27 8.51
N VAL A 161 12.86 2.74 7.28
CA VAL A 161 12.14 1.98 6.25
C VAL A 161 12.87 2.09 4.91
N ASN A 162 12.52 1.24 3.96
CA ASN A 162 12.94 1.40 2.57
C ASN A 162 11.99 2.37 1.83
N SER A 163 12.38 2.84 0.64
CA SER A 163 11.54 3.78 -0.10
C SER A 163 11.80 3.67 -1.60
N PHE A 164 10.75 3.43 -2.37
CA PHE A 164 10.80 3.22 -3.81
C PHE A 164 9.60 3.86 -4.52
N HIS A 165 9.25 5.08 -4.14
CA HIS A 165 8.13 5.81 -4.70
C HIS A 165 8.53 7.22 -5.11
N HIS A 166 7.92 7.75 -6.17
CA HIS A 166 8.04 9.14 -6.60
C HIS A 166 6.71 9.88 -6.50
N GLN A 167 5.62 9.16 -6.21
CA GLN A 167 4.32 9.70 -5.88
C GLN A 167 4.06 9.59 -4.38
N ALA A 168 3.21 10.45 -3.83
CA ALA A 168 2.75 10.41 -2.44
C ALA A 168 1.38 11.06 -2.28
N LEU A 169 0.75 10.87 -1.12
CA LEU A 169 -0.49 11.54 -0.77
C LEU A 169 -0.28 13.06 -0.74
N LYS A 170 -1.18 13.82 -1.41
CA LYS A 170 -1.23 15.29 -1.45
C LYS A 170 -2.37 15.80 -0.58
N ASP A 171 -3.59 15.74 -1.07
CA ASP A 171 -4.78 15.99 -0.27
C ASP A 171 -5.22 14.66 0.36
N ILE A 172 -5.21 14.63 1.69
CA ILE A 172 -5.51 13.41 2.42
C ILE A 172 -7.00 13.35 2.67
N SER A 173 -7.64 12.24 2.29
CA SER A 173 -9.05 12.00 2.57
C SER A 173 -9.36 12.12 4.06
N SER A 174 -10.52 12.71 4.40
CA SER A 174 -11.02 12.80 5.77
C SER A 174 -11.32 11.44 6.42
N GLU A 175 -11.41 10.37 5.63
CA GLU A 175 -11.61 9.00 6.08
C GLU A 175 -10.30 8.27 6.43
N LEU A 176 -9.15 8.90 6.19
CA LEU A 176 -7.83 8.39 6.58
C LEU A 176 -7.23 9.24 7.71
N ILE A 177 -6.54 8.58 8.62
CA ILE A 177 -5.75 9.19 9.68
C ILE A 177 -4.28 8.92 9.40
N PRO A 178 -3.49 9.91 8.99
CA PRO A 178 -2.04 9.77 8.85
C PRO A 178 -1.38 9.54 10.21
N VAL A 179 -0.58 8.49 10.31
CA VAL A 179 0.03 8.03 11.57
C VAL A 179 1.56 7.96 11.53
N ALA A 180 2.19 8.06 10.36
CA ALA A 180 3.65 8.17 10.24
C ALA A 180 4.05 9.12 9.11
N TYR A 181 5.18 9.79 9.28
CA TYR A 181 5.72 10.78 8.34
C TYR A 181 7.23 10.63 8.20
N SER A 182 7.75 10.93 7.02
CA SER A 182 9.17 11.20 6.82
C SER A 182 9.57 12.58 7.38
N SER A 183 10.86 12.84 7.51
CA SER A 183 11.36 14.11 8.07
C SER A 183 11.02 15.34 7.23
N ASP A 184 10.67 15.19 5.96
CA ASP A 184 10.18 16.26 5.08
C ASP A 184 8.65 16.37 5.05
N GLY A 185 7.96 15.56 5.86
CA GLY A 185 6.51 15.67 6.09
C GLY A 185 5.65 14.85 5.12
N ILE A 186 6.24 14.02 4.27
CA ILE A 186 5.48 13.07 3.44
C ILE A 186 4.84 12.01 4.33
N VAL A 187 3.55 11.72 4.06
CA VAL A 187 2.83 10.64 4.76
C VAL A 187 3.38 9.29 4.37
N GLU A 188 3.84 8.56 5.36
CA GLU A 188 4.44 7.24 5.19
C GLU A 188 3.51 6.11 5.67
N ALA A 189 2.55 6.41 6.55
CA ALA A 189 1.49 5.46 6.90
C ALA A 189 0.20 6.18 7.29
N ALA A 190 -0.92 5.54 6.98
CA ALA A 190 -2.25 5.97 7.39
C ALA A 190 -3.12 4.78 7.77
N VAL A 191 -4.10 5.00 8.65
CA VAL A 191 -5.11 4.03 9.05
C VAL A 191 -6.50 4.54 8.66
N GLY A 192 -7.44 3.63 8.48
CA GLY A 192 -8.84 3.97 8.29
C GLY A 192 -9.44 4.58 9.55
N LYS A 193 -10.23 5.63 9.42
CA LYS A 193 -10.88 6.31 10.53
C LYS A 193 -12.01 5.48 11.14
N ASN A 194 -12.83 4.88 10.31
CA ASN A 194 -14.01 4.10 10.71
C ASN A 194 -14.13 2.78 9.93
N PHE A 195 -13.04 2.28 9.38
CA PHE A 195 -13.01 1.02 8.63
C PHE A 195 -11.64 0.33 8.79
N ASN A 196 -11.61 -0.96 8.58
CA ASN A 196 -10.44 -1.81 8.85
C ASN A 196 -9.39 -1.69 7.73
N PHE A 197 -8.65 -0.59 7.72
CA PHE A 197 -7.62 -0.29 6.74
C PHE A 197 -6.31 0.13 7.42
N LEU A 198 -5.21 -0.41 6.95
CA LEU A 198 -3.85 0.00 7.24
C LEU A 198 -3.10 0.18 5.93
N GLY A 199 -2.47 1.33 5.73
CA GLY A 199 -1.65 1.61 4.56
C GLY A 199 -0.26 2.10 4.93
N VAL A 200 0.76 1.62 4.21
CA VAL A 200 2.14 2.05 4.34
C VAL A 200 2.72 2.43 2.98
N GLN A 201 3.57 3.47 2.95
CA GLN A 201 4.17 3.97 1.71
C GLN A 201 5.43 3.19 1.32
N TRP A 202 6.12 2.61 2.30
CA TRP A 202 7.29 1.75 2.07
C TRP A 202 6.90 0.32 1.65
N HIS A 203 7.91 -0.55 1.46
CA HIS A 203 7.76 -1.91 0.96
C HIS A 203 8.11 -2.97 2.02
N PRO A 204 7.24 -3.26 3.01
CA PRO A 204 7.48 -4.24 4.04
C PRO A 204 7.64 -5.66 3.49
N GLU A 205 7.08 -5.95 2.32
CA GLU A 205 7.18 -7.26 1.66
C GLU A 205 8.59 -7.62 1.21
N THR A 206 9.49 -6.66 1.22
CA THR A 206 10.92 -6.90 0.95
C THR A 206 11.77 -6.90 2.21
N LEU A 207 11.19 -6.54 3.37
CA LEU A 207 11.87 -6.36 4.65
C LEU A 207 11.56 -7.45 5.67
N TYR A 208 10.42 -8.12 5.58
CA TYR A 208 9.87 -8.97 6.64
C TYR A 208 10.78 -10.13 7.08
N GLN A 209 11.71 -10.58 6.24
CA GLN A 209 12.64 -11.66 6.57
C GLN A 209 13.72 -11.23 7.56
N ASP A 210 14.16 -9.97 7.46
CA ASP A 210 15.27 -9.41 8.23
C ASP A 210 14.80 -8.40 9.30
N HIS A 211 13.53 -7.94 9.20
CA HIS A 211 12.95 -6.90 10.05
C HIS A 211 11.60 -7.32 10.62
N GLU A 212 11.58 -7.75 11.87
CA GLU A 212 10.37 -8.24 12.56
C GLU A 212 9.22 -7.23 12.55
N ASN A 213 9.50 -5.93 12.63
CA ASN A 213 8.46 -4.90 12.62
C ASN A 213 7.67 -4.90 11.30
N SER A 214 8.34 -5.12 10.17
CA SER A 214 7.68 -5.28 8.87
C SER A 214 6.81 -6.54 8.79
N LEU A 215 7.21 -7.58 9.50
CA LEU A 215 6.46 -8.82 9.63
C LEU A 215 5.14 -8.63 10.36
N LYS A 216 5.11 -7.77 11.41
CA LYS A 216 3.92 -7.50 12.22
C LYS A 216 2.74 -6.97 11.40
N LEU A 217 2.98 -6.23 10.31
CA LEU A 217 1.93 -5.73 9.41
C LEU A 217 1.13 -6.89 8.77
N PHE A 218 1.82 -7.91 8.32
CA PHE A 218 1.18 -9.09 7.71
C PHE A 218 0.52 -9.99 8.75
N ILE A 219 1.13 -10.14 9.94
CA ILE A 219 0.53 -10.86 11.07
C ILE A 219 -0.77 -10.18 11.48
N HIS A 220 -0.79 -8.85 11.51
CA HIS A 220 -2.00 -8.07 11.80
C HIS A 220 -3.08 -8.33 10.76
N LEU A 221 -2.79 -8.19 9.46
CA LEU A 221 -3.77 -8.46 8.41
C LEU A 221 -4.38 -9.87 8.53
N VAL A 222 -3.54 -10.90 8.73
CA VAL A 222 -4.04 -12.28 8.90
C VAL A 222 -4.85 -12.44 10.19
N GLY A 223 -4.45 -11.75 11.25
CA GLY A 223 -5.17 -11.73 12.52
C GLY A 223 -6.56 -11.13 12.38
N GLU A 224 -6.68 -9.98 11.73
CA GLU A 224 -7.96 -9.32 11.45
C GLU A 224 -8.83 -10.16 10.49
N ALA A 225 -8.22 -10.72 9.43
CA ALA A 225 -8.93 -11.63 8.52
C ALA A 225 -9.55 -12.83 9.26
N LYS A 226 -8.82 -13.43 10.21
CA LYS A 226 -9.35 -14.54 11.04
C LYS A 226 -10.49 -14.09 11.96
N LYS A 227 -10.48 -12.85 12.45
CA LYS A 227 -11.60 -12.30 13.24
C LYS A 227 -12.81 -12.07 12.34
N PHE A 228 -12.60 -11.47 11.17
CA PHE A 228 -13.63 -11.22 10.17
C PHE A 228 -14.31 -12.52 9.72
N ALA A 229 -13.54 -13.57 9.42
CA ALA A 229 -14.07 -14.88 9.03
C ALA A 229 -14.99 -15.52 10.10
N LYS A 230 -14.78 -15.23 11.39
CA LYS A 230 -15.61 -15.76 12.48
C LYS A 230 -16.93 -15.00 12.67
N GLN A 231 -17.06 -13.83 12.09
CA GLN A 231 -18.23 -12.97 12.18
C GLN A 231 -19.23 -13.22 11.04
N ARG A 232 -18.79 -13.96 10.01
CA ARG A 232 -19.59 -14.41 8.86
C ARG A 232 -20.22 -15.77 9.15
#